data_855f6c426da218675a7259d9af82d33a
#
_entry.id   855f6c426da218675a7259d9af82d33a
#
_cell.length_a   1.000
_cell.length_b   1.000
_cell.length_c   1.000
_cell.angle_alpha   90.00
_cell.angle_beta   90.00
_cell.angle_gamma   90.00
#
_symmetry.space_group_name_H-M   'P 1'
#
loop_
_entity.id
_entity.type
_entity.pdbx_description
1 polymer ?
#
loop_
_entity_poly.entity_id
_entity_poly.type
_entity_poly.pdbx_seq_one_letter_code
_entity_poly.pdbx_strand_id
1 'polypeptide(L)'
;MGWLMVAFDLPVGTKMQRKAAHDFRGFLLDDGYRMIQYSVYARPCVSFARQQTHLERVKAMVPAEGSVRAIFVTRAQWERSYVIHGVPACQVDAQTMPDQLQFW
;
A
#
# COMPACT_ATOMS: atom_id res chain seq x y z
N MET A 1 -4.06 -16.10 -5.03
CA MET A 1 -3.25 -14.93 -5.39
C MET A 1 -4.07 -13.66 -5.32
N GLY A 2 -3.48 -12.62 -4.81
CA GLY A 2 -4.17 -11.36 -4.68
C GLY A 2 -3.22 -10.26 -4.27
N TRP A 3 -3.77 -9.19 -3.72
CA TRP A 3 -3.01 -8.02 -3.31
C TRP A 3 -3.28 -7.73 -1.84
N LEU A 4 -2.21 -7.41 -1.13
CA LEU A 4 -2.33 -6.92 0.24
C LEU A 4 -2.19 -5.40 0.18
N MET A 5 -3.25 -4.70 0.57
CA MET A 5 -3.26 -3.24 0.60
C MET A 5 -3.07 -2.76 2.03
N VAL A 6 -2.29 -1.71 2.17
CA VAL A 6 -2.07 -1.06 3.46
C VAL A 6 -2.45 0.40 3.29
N ALA A 7 -3.48 0.81 4.01
CA ALA A 7 -3.94 2.19 4.05
C ALA A 7 -3.64 2.76 5.43
N PHE A 8 -3.12 3.97 5.48
CA PHE A 8 -2.74 4.53 6.76
C PHE A 8 -2.97 6.03 6.81
N ASP A 9 -3.18 6.50 8.04
CA ASP A 9 -3.33 7.90 8.34
C ASP A 9 -2.39 8.16 9.52
N LEU A 10 -1.26 8.74 9.24
CA LEU A 10 -0.20 8.97 10.23
C LEU A 10 -0.03 10.46 10.47
N PRO A 11 0.08 10.89 11.74
CA PRO A 11 0.28 12.30 12.02
C PRO A 11 1.65 12.77 11.54
N VAL A 12 1.72 14.02 11.10
CA VAL A 12 2.95 14.63 10.59
C VAL A 12 3.18 16.02 11.19
N GLY A 13 2.59 16.30 12.32
CA GLY A 13 2.66 17.60 12.96
C GLY A 13 4.02 17.89 13.61
N THR A 14 4.68 16.87 14.12
CA THR A 14 5.99 17.03 14.76
C THR A 14 7.06 16.40 13.89
N LYS A 15 8.32 16.75 14.21
CA LYS A 15 9.47 16.18 13.50
C LYS A 15 9.55 14.67 13.72
N MET A 16 9.29 14.20 14.93
CA MET A 16 9.29 12.77 15.22
C MET A 16 8.19 12.03 14.46
N GLN A 17 7.01 12.64 14.36
CA GLN A 17 5.89 12.05 13.64
C GLN A 17 6.22 11.95 12.15
N ARG A 18 6.82 13.00 11.58
CA ARG A 18 7.22 12.96 10.16
C ARG A 18 8.26 11.88 9.91
N LYS A 19 9.21 11.72 10.84
CA LYS A 19 10.22 10.67 10.70
C LYS A 19 9.57 9.28 10.77
N ALA A 20 8.66 9.08 11.71
CA ALA A 20 7.98 7.79 11.85
C ALA A 20 7.18 7.45 10.57
N ALA A 21 6.48 8.43 10.00
CA ALA A 21 5.74 8.24 8.76
C ALA A 21 6.68 7.94 7.60
N HIS A 22 7.79 8.65 7.51
CA HIS A 22 8.78 8.41 6.47
C HIS A 22 9.39 7.00 6.58
N ASP A 23 9.72 6.59 7.79
CA ASP A 23 10.31 5.27 8.02
C ASP A 23 9.32 4.17 7.69
N PHE A 24 8.04 4.37 8.01
CA PHE A 24 7.02 3.39 7.68
C PHE A 24 6.85 3.24 6.17
N ARG A 25 6.82 4.34 5.44
CA ARG A 25 6.75 4.29 3.97
C ARG A 25 7.97 3.57 3.39
N GLY A 26 9.15 3.87 3.92
CA GLY A 26 10.37 3.20 3.49
C GLY A 26 10.31 1.70 3.71
N PHE A 27 9.79 1.30 4.87
CA PHE A 27 9.59 -0.12 5.14
C PHE A 27 8.66 -0.77 4.12
N LEU A 28 7.54 -0.12 3.80
CA LEU A 28 6.59 -0.69 2.84
C LEU A 28 7.25 -0.87 1.47
N LEU A 29 7.97 0.13 1.00
CA LEU A 29 8.64 0.05 -0.28
C LEU A 29 9.70 -1.06 -0.27
N ASP A 30 10.46 -1.19 0.80
CA ASP A 30 11.48 -2.23 0.93
C ASP A 30 10.87 -3.62 0.98
N ASP A 31 9.67 -3.75 1.52
CA ASP A 31 8.98 -5.03 1.60
C ASP A 31 8.17 -5.36 0.34
N GLY A 32 8.36 -4.58 -0.72
CA GLY A 32 7.79 -4.88 -2.03
C GLY A 32 6.45 -4.22 -2.34
N TYR A 33 6.00 -3.32 -1.49
CA TYR A 33 4.77 -2.57 -1.77
C TYR A 33 5.03 -1.47 -2.78
N ARG A 34 3.98 -1.07 -3.48
CA ARG A 34 4.00 0.08 -4.38
C ARG A 34 2.96 1.08 -3.93
N MET A 35 3.24 2.34 -4.11
CA MET A 35 2.28 3.39 -3.75
C MET A 35 1.18 3.43 -4.80
N ILE A 36 -0.06 3.22 -4.36
CA ILE A 36 -1.25 3.31 -5.22
C ILE A 36 -1.80 4.72 -5.17
N GLN A 37 -1.91 5.24 -3.97
CA GLN A 37 -2.33 6.60 -3.68
C GLN A 37 -1.48 7.06 -2.50
N TYR A 38 -1.50 8.34 -2.21
CA TYR A 38 -0.88 8.83 -0.99
C TYR A 38 -1.47 8.05 0.18
N SER A 39 -0.62 7.47 1.00
CA SER A 39 -1.01 6.70 2.18
C SER A 39 -1.76 5.41 1.87
N VAL A 40 -1.73 4.94 0.61
CA VAL A 40 -2.27 3.64 0.23
C VAL A 40 -1.22 2.90 -0.59
N TYR A 41 -0.77 1.78 -0.06
CA TYR A 41 0.25 0.95 -0.69
C TYR A 41 -0.30 -0.45 -0.89
N ALA A 42 0.22 -1.16 -1.88
CA ALA A 42 -0.20 -2.53 -2.14
C ALA A 42 0.94 -3.35 -2.68
N ARG A 43 0.89 -4.65 -2.41
CA ARG A 43 1.84 -5.60 -2.98
C ARG A 43 1.11 -6.88 -3.38
N PRO A 44 1.59 -7.57 -4.41
CA PRO A 44 1.02 -8.87 -4.75
C PRO A 44 1.45 -9.92 -3.73
N CYS A 45 0.55 -10.84 -3.42
CA CYS A 45 0.82 -11.98 -2.57
C CYS A 45 0.35 -13.24 -3.28
N VAL A 46 1.23 -14.20 -3.44
CA VAL A 46 0.93 -15.40 -4.24
C VAL A 46 0.13 -16.43 -3.47
N SER A 47 0.08 -16.34 -2.14
CA SER A 47 -0.62 -17.31 -1.32
C SER A 47 -1.09 -16.70 -0.02
N PHE A 48 -1.97 -17.39 0.67
CA PHE A 48 -2.42 -16.98 1.99
C PHE A 48 -1.25 -16.94 2.98
N ALA A 49 -0.34 -17.89 2.90
CA ALA A 49 0.82 -17.92 3.79
C ALA A 49 1.70 -16.67 3.59
N ARG A 50 1.90 -16.27 2.34
CA ARG A 50 2.65 -15.05 2.04
C ARG A 50 1.93 -13.80 2.54
N GLN A 51 0.62 -13.77 2.39
CA GLN A 51 -0.18 -12.68 2.92
C GLN A 51 0.03 -12.53 4.43
N GLN A 52 -0.02 -13.65 5.15
CA GLN A 52 0.17 -13.62 6.60
C GLN A 52 1.58 -13.16 6.97
N THR A 53 2.59 -13.60 6.24
CA THR A 53 3.96 -13.20 6.50
C THR A 53 4.10 -11.67 6.40
N HIS A 54 3.58 -11.09 5.32
CA HIS A 54 3.70 -9.65 5.12
C HIS A 54 2.83 -8.87 6.10
N LEU A 55 1.66 -9.41 6.45
CA LEU A 55 0.82 -8.78 7.45
C LEU A 55 1.53 -8.70 8.80
N GLU A 56 2.19 -9.78 9.21
CA GLU A 56 2.93 -9.77 10.47
C GLU A 56 4.09 -8.77 10.44
N ARG A 57 4.74 -8.62 9.30
CA ARG A 57 5.80 -7.62 9.16
C ARG A 57 5.26 -6.20 9.33
N VAL A 58 4.09 -5.92 8.74
CA VAL A 58 3.45 -4.62 8.89
C VAL A 58 3.13 -4.36 10.35
N LYS A 59 2.53 -5.36 11.03
CA LYS A 59 2.20 -5.23 12.45
C LYS A 59 3.41 -4.88 13.31
N ALA A 60 4.57 -5.41 12.95
CA ALA A 60 5.79 -5.16 13.71
C ALA A 60 6.36 -3.76 13.49
N MET A 61 5.98 -3.11 12.39
CA MET A 61 6.59 -1.85 11.98
C MET A 61 5.65 -0.64 12.08
N VAL A 62 4.41 -0.83 12.51
CA VAL A 62 3.47 0.28 12.59
C VAL A 62 3.94 1.31 13.63
N PRO A 63 3.81 2.60 13.32
CA PRO A 63 4.13 3.65 14.30
C PRO A 63 3.21 3.61 15.50
N ALA A 64 3.66 4.21 16.58
CA ALA A 64 2.88 4.26 17.82
C ALA A 64 1.62 5.09 17.69
N GLU A 65 1.62 6.08 16.81
CA GLU A 65 0.50 6.98 16.61
C GLU A 65 -0.06 6.82 15.21
N GLY A 66 -1.36 7.09 15.07
CA GLY A 66 -2.02 7.02 13.79
C GLY A 66 -2.79 5.74 13.61
N SER A 67 -3.29 5.54 12.40
CA SER A 67 -4.14 4.41 12.05
C SER A 67 -3.57 3.70 10.84
N VAL A 68 -3.51 2.38 10.90
CA VAL A 68 -3.04 1.56 9.79
C VAL A 68 -4.04 0.43 9.59
N ARG A 69 -4.49 0.26 8.35
CA ARG A 69 -5.45 -0.79 8.00
C ARG A 69 -4.87 -1.63 6.87
N ALA A 70 -4.92 -2.94 7.04
CA ALA A 70 -4.51 -3.87 6.00
C ALA A 70 -5.75 -4.55 5.43
N ILE A 71 -5.81 -4.63 4.11
CA ILE A 71 -6.96 -5.17 3.38
C ILE A 71 -6.43 -6.14 2.33
N PHE A 72 -6.96 -7.35 2.31
CA PHE A 72 -6.61 -8.28 1.26
C PHE A 72 -7.65 -8.22 0.15
N VAL A 73 -7.15 -8.09 -1.09
CA VAL A 73 -7.98 -8.00 -2.28
C VAL A 73 -7.57 -9.14 -3.20
N THR A 74 -8.55 -9.94 -3.63
CA THR A 74 -8.25 -11.00 -4.59
C THR A 74 -7.87 -10.40 -5.94
N ARG A 75 -7.22 -11.19 -6.78
CA ARG A 75 -6.89 -10.74 -8.13
C ARG A 75 -8.14 -10.30 -8.88
N ALA A 76 -9.22 -11.07 -8.77
CA ALA A 76 -10.46 -10.71 -9.45
C ALA A 76 -11.02 -9.38 -8.97
N GLN A 77 -10.97 -9.14 -7.67
CA GLN A 77 -11.43 -7.86 -7.12
C GLN A 77 -10.55 -6.71 -7.59
N TRP A 78 -9.24 -6.93 -7.61
CA TRP A 78 -8.30 -5.92 -8.08
C TRP A 78 -8.56 -5.56 -9.53
N GLU A 79 -8.83 -6.57 -10.37
CA GLU A 79 -9.09 -6.36 -11.78
C GLU A 79 -10.40 -5.64 -12.05
N ARG A 80 -11.28 -5.58 -11.07
CA ARG A 80 -12.52 -4.80 -11.17
C ARG A 80 -12.39 -3.38 -10.67
N SER A 81 -11.21 -3.00 -10.17
CA SER A 81 -11.02 -1.64 -9.69
C SER A 81 -10.91 -0.67 -10.86
N TYR A 82 -11.21 0.58 -10.59
CA TYR A 82 -11.20 1.62 -11.60
C TYR A 82 -10.31 2.76 -11.19
N VAL A 83 -9.61 3.33 -12.14
CA VAL A 83 -8.88 4.57 -11.94
C VAL A 83 -9.75 5.70 -12.49
N ILE A 84 -10.26 6.53 -11.62
CA ILE A 84 -11.17 7.61 -12.01
C ILE A 84 -10.39 8.76 -12.63
N HIS A 85 -9.23 9.07 -12.05
CA HIS A 85 -8.33 10.08 -12.58
C HIS A 85 -7.02 9.39 -12.87
N GLY A 86 -6.59 9.34 -14.12
CA GLY A 86 -5.56 8.45 -14.59
C GLY A 86 -4.11 8.89 -14.36
N VAL A 87 -3.89 10.06 -13.75
CA VAL A 87 -2.52 10.52 -13.51
C VAL A 87 -2.30 10.63 -12.01
N PRO A 88 -1.66 9.65 -11.39
CA PRO A 88 -1.35 9.73 -9.97
C PRO A 88 -0.26 10.75 -9.71
N ALA A 89 -0.17 11.22 -8.47
CA ALA A 89 0.88 12.14 -8.06
C ALA A 89 2.27 11.54 -8.25
N CYS A 90 2.38 10.23 -8.12
CA CYS A 90 3.62 9.49 -8.36
C CYS A 90 3.52 8.78 -9.70
N GLN A 91 4.21 9.27 -10.69
CA GLN A 91 4.14 8.76 -12.06
C GLN A 91 4.60 7.31 -12.18
N VAL A 92 5.56 6.93 -11.36
CA VAL A 92 6.14 5.59 -11.43
C VAL A 92 5.07 4.52 -11.24
N ASP A 93 4.16 4.76 -10.34
CA ASP A 93 3.16 3.77 -9.99
C ASP A 93 2.17 3.52 -11.10
N ALA A 94 1.85 4.52 -11.89
CA ALA A 94 0.95 4.36 -13.02
C ALA A 94 1.47 3.35 -14.01
N GLN A 95 2.80 3.26 -14.16
CA GLN A 95 3.41 2.36 -15.12
C GLN A 95 3.54 0.95 -14.60
N THR A 96 3.49 0.77 -13.29
CA THR A 96 3.66 -0.54 -12.68
C THR A 96 2.36 -1.19 -12.29
N MET A 97 1.26 -0.46 -12.39
CA MET A 97 -0.06 -0.98 -12.07
C MET A 97 -0.59 -1.81 -13.23
N PRO A 98 -1.47 -2.78 -12.93
CA PRO A 98 -2.14 -3.52 -14.00
C PRO A 98 -2.91 -2.60 -14.93
N ASP A 99 -3.04 -3.03 -16.17
CA ASP A 99 -3.68 -2.21 -17.18
C ASP A 99 -5.12 -1.86 -16.87
N GLN A 100 -5.81 -2.71 -16.14
CA GLN A 100 -7.20 -2.41 -15.82
C GLN A 100 -7.36 -1.13 -15.02
N LEU A 101 -6.29 -0.60 -14.47
CA LEU A 101 -6.35 0.68 -13.79
C LEU A 101 -6.43 1.86 -14.75
N GLN A 102 -6.35 1.60 -16.03
CA GLN A 102 -6.27 2.64 -17.03
C GLN A 102 -7.54 2.81 -17.81
N PHE A 103 -8.52 1.99 -17.54
CA PHE A 103 -9.71 2.10 -18.31
C PHE A 103 -10.87 2.44 -17.42
N TRP A 104 -11.89 2.82 -17.94
CA TRP A 104 -13.20 3.17 -17.48
C TRP A 104 -13.59 4.53 -17.99
#